data_4fe8ab4e6d0c6ad0d04397c05332a68f
#
_entry.id   4fe8ab4e6d0c6ad0d04397c05332a68f
#
_cell.length_a   1.000
_cell.length_b   1.000
_cell.length_c   1.000
_cell.angle_alpha   90.00
_cell.angle_beta   90.00
_cell.angle_gamma   90.00
#
_symmetry.space_group_name_H-M   'P 1'
#
loop_
_entity.id
_entity.type
_entity.pdbx_description
1 polymer ?
#
loop_
_entity_poly.entity_id
_entity_poly.type
_entity_poly.pdbx_seq_one_letter_code
_entity_poly.pdbx_strand_id
1 'polypeptide(L)'
;MKKYNDMKRKVFIAVMSLVVSGGLSGQSVYPGQHSGKLKKETIAPMQVKSFDLKDVRLLPSRFRENMMRDSMWMASIEVDRLLHSFRTNAGVFAGREGGYMTVKKLGGWESLDCELRGHTTGHLLSAYGLMYAATGSELFKHKGDSLVSGLAEVQNALGNGYLSAYPEELINRNIRGTSVWAPWYTLHKLFSGLIDQYLYSDNQKALEIVTRMADWAYHKLKPLDEVTRRKMIRNEFGGINESFYNLYAITGDERYRWLARFFYHNEVIDPLKELRDDLGTKHTNTFIPKVLAEARNYELTEDEDSRKLSGFFWHTMIDRHTFAPGCSSDKEHYFDPARFSKH
;
A
#
# COMPACT_ATOMS: atom_id res chain seq x y z
N MET A 1 -7.91 60.22 23.85
CA MET A 1 -7.38 59.57 22.58
C MET A 1 -6.25 58.54 22.84
N LYS A 2 -5.28 58.77 23.71
CA LYS A 2 -4.21 57.79 24.00
C LYS A 2 -4.70 56.42 24.60
N LYS A 3 -5.65 56.46 25.55
CA LYS A 3 -6.20 55.24 26.17
C LYS A 3 -7.02 54.34 25.18
N TYR A 4 -7.69 54.95 24.21
CA TYR A 4 -8.50 54.21 23.21
C TYR A 4 -7.65 53.50 22.17
N ASN A 5 -6.50 54.07 21.83
CA ASN A 5 -5.57 53.45 20.88
C ASN A 5 -4.79 52.28 21.53
N ASP A 6 -4.51 52.35 22.85
CA ASP A 6 -3.83 51.25 23.59
C ASP A 6 -4.76 50.04 23.77
N MET A 7 -6.04 50.25 23.95
CA MET A 7 -7.04 49.21 24.06
C MET A 7 -7.27 48.49 22.72
N LYS A 8 -7.31 49.22 21.59
CA LYS A 8 -7.38 48.61 20.24
C LYS A 8 -6.13 47.83 19.92
N ARG A 9 -4.95 48.28 20.33
CA ARG A 9 -3.67 47.56 20.11
C ARG A 9 -3.58 46.27 20.95
N LYS A 10 -4.08 46.27 22.18
CA LYS A 10 -4.18 45.10 23.05
C LYS A 10 -5.21 44.08 22.54
N VAL A 11 -6.35 44.52 22.02
CA VAL A 11 -7.36 43.64 21.41
C VAL A 11 -6.85 43.06 20.09
N PHE A 12 -6.13 43.85 19.26
CA PHE A 12 -5.53 43.34 18.02
C PHE A 12 -4.40 42.31 18.28
N ILE A 13 -3.59 42.52 19.31
CA ILE A 13 -2.56 41.56 19.72
C ILE A 13 -3.19 40.30 20.33
N ALA A 14 -4.27 40.44 21.12
CA ALA A 14 -4.99 39.27 21.67
C ALA A 14 -5.74 38.46 20.59
N VAL A 15 -6.32 39.15 19.57
CA VAL A 15 -6.95 38.46 18.43
C VAL A 15 -5.89 37.81 17.51
N MET A 16 -4.73 38.42 17.30
CA MET A 16 -3.61 37.80 16.59
C MET A 16 -2.99 36.64 17.36
N SER A 17 -2.94 36.69 18.70
CA SER A 17 -2.45 35.57 19.53
C SER A 17 -3.46 34.42 19.61
N LEU A 18 -4.75 34.65 19.42
CA LEU A 18 -5.78 33.60 19.36
C LEU A 18 -5.89 32.94 17.97
N VAL A 19 -5.42 33.60 16.90
CA VAL A 19 -5.37 33.03 15.55
C VAL A 19 -4.10 32.20 15.33
N VAL A 20 -3.07 32.37 16.16
CA VAL A 20 -1.80 31.60 16.06
C VAL A 20 -1.78 30.35 16.95
N SER A 21 -2.79 30.18 17.85
CA SER A 21 -2.90 28.96 18.68
C SER A 21 -3.88 27.90 18.13
N GLY A 22 -4.45 28.11 16.93
CA GLY A 22 -4.91 27.00 16.12
C GLY A 22 -3.68 26.25 15.63
N GLY A 23 -3.24 25.24 16.38
CA GLY A 23 -2.13 24.41 16.00
C GLY A 23 -2.35 23.93 14.56
N LEU A 24 -1.49 24.35 13.65
CA LEU A 24 -1.22 23.64 12.43
C LEU A 24 -0.68 22.27 12.86
N SER A 25 -1.57 21.38 13.28
CA SER A 25 -1.27 19.96 13.35
C SER A 25 -1.08 19.51 11.91
N GLY A 26 0.11 19.78 11.39
CA GLY A 26 0.52 19.24 10.14
C GLY A 26 0.33 17.72 10.23
N GLN A 27 -0.45 17.16 9.33
CA GLN A 27 -0.78 15.74 9.35
C GLN A 27 0.44 14.93 8.90
N SER A 28 0.65 13.78 9.53
CA SER A 28 1.79 12.92 9.23
C SER A 28 1.64 12.21 7.88
N VAL A 29 2.72 11.62 7.42
CA VAL A 29 2.78 10.77 6.21
C VAL A 29 1.70 9.68 6.26
N TYR A 30 1.25 9.23 5.05
CA TYR A 30 0.32 8.11 4.89
C TYR A 30 0.59 6.92 5.84
N PRO A 31 -0.39 6.36 6.53
CA PRO A 31 -1.81 6.77 6.58
C PRO A 31 -2.10 7.87 7.61
N GLY A 32 -1.11 8.42 8.26
CA GLY A 32 -1.24 9.41 9.32
C GLY A 32 -1.91 10.73 8.89
N GLN A 33 -1.98 11.01 7.57
CA GLN A 33 -2.80 12.10 7.00
C GLN A 33 -4.28 11.95 7.34
N HIS A 34 -4.72 10.74 7.70
CA HIS A 34 -6.09 10.40 8.01
C HIS A 34 -6.29 10.12 9.50
N SER A 35 -5.71 10.97 10.37
CA SER A 35 -5.69 10.75 11.84
C SER A 35 -7.07 10.42 12.43
N GLY A 36 -8.15 11.01 11.92
CA GLY A 36 -9.52 10.69 12.35
C GLY A 36 -9.99 9.26 12.04
N LYS A 37 -9.24 8.50 11.23
CA LYS A 37 -9.51 7.10 10.88
C LYS A 37 -8.58 6.11 11.59
N LEU A 38 -7.62 6.61 12.36
CA LEU A 38 -6.61 5.78 13.03
C LEU A 38 -6.96 5.59 14.50
N LYS A 39 -6.79 4.37 15.01
CA LYS A 39 -6.81 4.04 16.44
C LYS A 39 -5.42 4.06 17.05
N LYS A 40 -4.38 3.91 16.23
CA LYS A 40 -2.97 4.04 16.61
C LYS A 40 -2.35 5.11 15.74
N GLU A 41 -2.00 6.23 16.35
CA GLU A 41 -1.36 7.33 15.66
C GLU A 41 0.14 7.08 15.49
N THR A 42 0.76 7.82 14.58
CA THR A 42 2.21 7.90 14.48
C THR A 42 2.74 8.60 15.73
N ILE A 43 3.58 7.91 16.51
CA ILE A 43 4.16 8.43 17.77
C ILE A 43 5.58 8.97 17.57
N ALA A 44 6.31 8.48 16.55
CA ALA A 44 7.63 8.99 16.22
C ALA A 44 7.57 10.47 15.81
N PRO A 45 8.53 11.31 16.27
CA PRO A 45 8.55 12.72 15.94
C PRO A 45 8.81 12.94 14.45
N MET A 46 7.85 13.54 13.76
CA MET A 46 7.92 13.86 12.33
C MET A 46 8.39 15.30 12.13
N GLN A 47 9.52 15.47 11.46
CA GLN A 47 10.07 16.81 11.15
C GLN A 47 9.33 17.48 9.98
N VAL A 48 8.84 16.68 9.03
CA VAL A 48 8.13 17.14 7.83
C VAL A 48 6.85 16.33 7.68
N LYS A 49 5.76 17.00 7.36
CA LYS A 49 4.45 16.38 7.14
C LYS A 49 3.93 16.78 5.76
N SER A 50 3.39 15.80 5.03
CA SER A 50 2.80 16.06 3.71
C SER A 50 1.43 16.72 3.84
N PHE A 51 1.04 17.48 2.82
CA PHE A 51 -0.34 17.95 2.67
C PHE A 51 -1.26 16.77 2.31
N ASP A 52 -2.54 16.89 2.69
CA ASP A 52 -3.58 15.99 2.19
C ASP A 52 -3.73 16.19 0.67
N LEU A 53 -3.88 15.10 -0.08
CA LEU A 53 -4.04 15.15 -1.54
C LEU A 53 -5.22 16.03 -1.99
N LYS A 54 -6.29 16.10 -1.19
CA LYS A 54 -7.44 16.96 -1.49
C LYS A 54 -7.10 18.45 -1.48
N ASP A 55 -6.03 18.85 -0.78
CA ASP A 55 -5.58 20.23 -0.62
C ASP A 55 -4.52 20.63 -1.65
N VAL A 56 -4.07 19.67 -2.49
CA VAL A 56 -3.03 19.88 -3.52
C VAL A 56 -3.64 19.75 -4.92
N ARG A 57 -3.36 20.72 -5.78
CA ARG A 57 -3.82 20.71 -7.18
C ARG A 57 -2.67 21.01 -8.13
N LEU A 58 -2.55 20.19 -9.17
CA LEU A 58 -1.60 20.45 -10.24
C LEU A 58 -2.05 21.62 -11.10
N LEU A 59 -1.20 22.62 -11.24
CA LEU A 59 -1.39 23.72 -12.17
C LEU A 59 -1.22 23.24 -13.63
N PRO A 60 -1.66 24.02 -14.66
CA PRO A 60 -1.45 23.71 -16.06
C PRO A 60 0.03 23.43 -16.34
N SER A 61 0.34 22.19 -16.71
CA SER A 61 1.72 21.69 -16.89
C SER A 61 1.69 20.30 -17.51
N ARG A 62 2.84 19.84 -18.01
CA ARG A 62 3.02 18.45 -18.48
C ARG A 62 2.65 17.39 -17.41
N PHE A 63 2.82 17.71 -16.14
CA PHE A 63 2.45 16.80 -15.04
C PHE A 63 0.93 16.65 -14.94
N ARG A 64 0.17 17.77 -15.05
CA ARG A 64 -1.28 17.73 -15.10
C ARG A 64 -1.79 17.00 -16.35
N GLU A 65 -1.16 17.23 -17.50
CA GLU A 65 -1.51 16.53 -18.75
C GLU A 65 -1.30 15.02 -18.63
N ASN A 66 -0.21 14.57 -18.00
CA ASN A 66 0.04 13.15 -17.74
C ASN A 66 -1.03 12.57 -16.80
N MET A 67 -1.33 13.24 -15.68
CA MET A 67 -2.40 12.84 -14.79
C MET A 67 -3.75 12.72 -15.52
N MET A 68 -4.04 13.63 -16.46
CA MET A 68 -5.29 13.56 -17.25
C MET A 68 -5.28 12.38 -18.23
N ARG A 69 -4.14 12.02 -18.84
CA ARG A 69 -4.02 10.80 -19.68
C ARG A 69 -4.26 9.54 -18.86
N ASP A 70 -3.65 9.45 -17.67
CA ASP A 70 -3.85 8.32 -16.74
C ASP A 70 -5.31 8.24 -16.30
N SER A 71 -5.92 9.39 -16.01
CA SER A 71 -7.35 9.50 -15.67
C SER A 71 -8.24 8.94 -16.79
N MET A 72 -7.99 9.30 -18.05
CA MET A 72 -8.74 8.79 -19.19
C MET A 72 -8.56 7.28 -19.38
N TRP A 73 -7.33 6.79 -19.21
CA TRP A 73 -7.06 5.35 -19.27
C TRP A 73 -7.80 4.58 -18.17
N MET A 74 -7.69 5.02 -16.90
CA MET A 74 -8.39 4.41 -15.78
C MET A 74 -9.92 4.44 -15.95
N ALA A 75 -10.46 5.57 -16.49
CA ALA A 75 -11.89 5.71 -16.77
C ALA A 75 -12.37 4.68 -17.81
N SER A 76 -11.54 4.32 -18.79
CA SER A 76 -11.88 3.38 -19.86
C SER A 76 -11.96 1.92 -19.41
N ILE A 77 -11.36 1.56 -18.27
CA ILE A 77 -11.36 0.17 -17.79
C ILE A 77 -12.70 -0.15 -17.11
N GLU A 78 -13.42 -1.10 -17.65
CA GLU A 78 -14.68 -1.59 -17.09
C GLU A 78 -14.44 -2.41 -15.82
N VAL A 79 -15.22 -2.14 -14.75
CA VAL A 79 -15.08 -2.80 -13.46
C VAL A 79 -15.29 -4.32 -13.57
N ASP A 80 -16.22 -4.76 -14.41
CA ASP A 80 -16.49 -6.19 -14.61
C ASP A 80 -15.30 -6.96 -15.19
N ARG A 81 -14.44 -6.29 -15.97
CA ARG A 81 -13.19 -6.89 -16.45
C ARG A 81 -12.22 -7.19 -15.32
N LEU A 82 -12.13 -6.27 -14.33
CA LEU A 82 -11.29 -6.43 -13.15
C LEU A 82 -11.83 -7.51 -12.20
N LEU A 83 -13.15 -7.67 -12.13
CA LEU A 83 -13.82 -8.67 -11.31
C LEU A 83 -13.88 -10.06 -11.93
N HIS A 84 -13.65 -10.19 -13.24
CA HIS A 84 -13.87 -11.44 -13.97
C HIS A 84 -13.12 -12.64 -13.36
N SER A 85 -11.81 -12.52 -13.12
CA SER A 85 -11.00 -13.60 -12.56
C SER A 85 -11.38 -13.93 -11.11
N PHE A 86 -11.75 -12.94 -10.32
CA PHE A 86 -12.23 -13.12 -8.95
C PHE A 86 -13.56 -13.87 -8.90
N ARG A 87 -14.53 -13.45 -9.71
CA ARG A 87 -15.85 -14.12 -9.82
C ARG A 87 -15.70 -15.54 -10.32
N THR A 88 -14.84 -15.77 -11.33
CA THR A 88 -14.53 -17.11 -11.83
C THR A 88 -13.96 -17.99 -10.73
N ASN A 89 -13.01 -17.48 -9.91
CA ASN A 89 -12.45 -18.22 -8.80
C ASN A 89 -13.48 -18.59 -7.71
N ALA A 90 -14.45 -17.70 -7.46
CA ALA A 90 -15.49 -17.90 -6.45
C ALA A 90 -16.70 -18.69 -6.96
N GLY A 91 -16.74 -19.06 -8.25
CA GLY A 91 -17.88 -19.77 -8.85
C GLY A 91 -19.15 -18.91 -8.96
N VAL A 92 -19.02 -17.57 -8.90
CA VAL A 92 -20.13 -16.65 -9.14
C VAL A 92 -20.15 -16.20 -10.60
N PHE A 93 -21.28 -15.65 -11.05
CA PHE A 93 -21.43 -15.23 -12.43
C PHE A 93 -20.37 -14.17 -12.83
N ALA A 94 -19.53 -14.50 -13.79
CA ALA A 94 -18.39 -13.69 -14.22
C ALA A 94 -18.62 -12.98 -15.56
N GLY A 95 -19.82 -13.04 -16.12
CA GLY A 95 -20.16 -12.54 -17.43
C GLY A 95 -20.25 -13.65 -18.51
N ARG A 96 -20.81 -13.32 -19.66
CA ARG A 96 -20.95 -14.25 -20.80
C ARG A 96 -19.70 -14.24 -21.69
N GLU A 97 -19.41 -15.35 -22.31
CA GLU A 97 -18.45 -15.44 -23.42
C GLU A 97 -19.21 -15.27 -24.74
N GLY A 98 -18.97 -14.16 -25.42
CA GLY A 98 -19.60 -13.83 -26.70
C GLY A 98 -21.03 -13.26 -26.58
N GLY A 99 -21.45 -12.48 -27.58
CA GLY A 99 -22.76 -11.88 -27.64
C GLY A 99 -22.92 -10.61 -26.77
N TYR A 100 -24.17 -10.25 -26.56
CA TYR A 100 -24.54 -9.10 -25.72
C TYR A 100 -24.21 -9.40 -24.25
N MET A 101 -23.63 -8.44 -23.52
CA MET A 101 -23.13 -8.58 -22.16
C MET A 101 -21.86 -9.43 -22.01
N THR A 102 -21.04 -9.53 -23.05
CA THR A 102 -19.70 -10.16 -22.96
C THR A 102 -18.78 -9.31 -22.09
N VAL A 103 -18.15 -9.94 -21.10
CA VAL A 103 -17.04 -9.34 -20.37
C VAL A 103 -15.74 -9.63 -21.11
N LYS A 104 -15.07 -8.57 -21.55
CA LYS A 104 -13.77 -8.68 -22.21
C LYS A 104 -12.69 -9.00 -21.17
N LYS A 105 -12.21 -10.24 -21.12
CA LYS A 105 -11.18 -10.70 -20.17
C LYS A 105 -9.91 -9.85 -20.26
N LEU A 106 -9.22 -9.70 -19.14
CA LEU A 106 -7.86 -9.17 -19.11
C LEU A 106 -6.89 -10.28 -19.54
N GLY A 107 -5.76 -9.89 -20.10
CA GLY A 107 -4.72 -10.79 -20.59
C GLY A 107 -3.37 -10.57 -19.86
N GLY A 108 -2.32 -11.21 -20.37
CA GLY A 108 -0.98 -11.11 -19.79
C GLY A 108 -0.95 -11.62 -18.35
N TRP A 109 -0.42 -10.86 -17.43
CA TRP A 109 -0.35 -11.25 -16.02
C TRP A 109 -1.72 -11.36 -15.32
N GLU A 110 -2.78 -10.89 -15.95
CA GLU A 110 -4.15 -11.02 -15.45
C GLU A 110 -4.94 -12.17 -16.11
N SER A 111 -4.32 -12.93 -17.02
CA SER A 111 -4.97 -14.09 -17.63
C SER A 111 -5.27 -15.18 -16.61
N LEU A 112 -6.32 -15.98 -16.86
CA LEU A 112 -6.81 -16.99 -15.89
C LEU A 112 -5.80 -18.10 -15.59
N ASP A 113 -4.82 -18.31 -16.45
CA ASP A 113 -3.72 -19.27 -16.29
C ASP A 113 -2.47 -18.68 -15.59
N CYS A 114 -2.43 -17.35 -15.38
CA CYS A 114 -1.32 -16.70 -14.69
C CYS A 114 -1.50 -16.74 -13.16
N GLU A 115 -0.46 -17.17 -12.43
CA GLU A 115 -0.49 -17.25 -10.97
C GLU A 115 -0.44 -15.86 -10.29
N LEU A 116 -0.10 -14.79 -11.04
CA LEU A 116 -0.03 -13.40 -10.54
C LEU A 116 -1.36 -12.65 -10.70
N ARG A 117 -2.38 -13.23 -11.34
CA ARG A 117 -3.64 -12.54 -11.63
C ARG A 117 -4.31 -11.95 -10.40
N GLY A 118 -4.95 -10.80 -10.58
CA GLY A 118 -5.64 -10.06 -9.52
C GLY A 118 -4.84 -8.89 -8.94
N HIS A 119 -3.52 -8.80 -9.18
CA HIS A 119 -2.70 -7.71 -8.66
C HIS A 119 -3.09 -6.34 -9.26
N THR A 120 -3.41 -6.29 -10.55
CA THR A 120 -3.87 -5.04 -11.23
C THR A 120 -5.16 -4.51 -10.60
N THR A 121 -6.06 -5.39 -10.18
CA THR A 121 -7.28 -4.98 -9.46
C THR A 121 -6.94 -4.26 -8.16
N GLY A 122 -5.97 -4.77 -7.40
CA GLY A 122 -5.47 -4.10 -6.20
C GLY A 122 -4.85 -2.73 -6.50
N HIS A 123 -4.02 -2.64 -7.53
CA HIS A 123 -3.44 -1.36 -7.97
C HIS A 123 -4.51 -0.34 -8.39
N LEU A 124 -5.57 -0.77 -9.09
CA LEU A 124 -6.63 0.14 -9.52
C LEU A 124 -7.55 0.56 -8.38
N LEU A 125 -7.73 -0.26 -7.33
CA LEU A 125 -8.37 0.20 -6.09
C LEU A 125 -7.60 1.40 -5.51
N SER A 126 -6.28 1.29 -5.33
CA SER A 126 -5.44 2.42 -4.89
C SER A 126 -5.56 3.61 -5.84
N ALA A 127 -5.42 3.39 -7.15
CA ALA A 127 -5.44 4.44 -8.15
C ALA A 127 -6.78 5.21 -8.18
N TYR A 128 -7.92 4.53 -8.05
CA TYR A 128 -9.22 5.18 -7.97
C TYR A 128 -9.37 6.04 -6.71
N GLY A 129 -8.98 5.54 -5.55
CA GLY A 129 -8.99 6.31 -4.31
C GLY A 129 -8.12 7.56 -4.37
N LEU A 130 -6.87 7.40 -4.83
CA LEU A 130 -5.91 8.51 -4.98
C LEU A 130 -6.35 9.52 -6.04
N MET A 131 -6.91 9.08 -7.18
CA MET A 131 -7.41 9.97 -8.22
C MET A 131 -8.64 10.75 -7.74
N TYR A 132 -9.53 10.11 -6.98
CA TYR A 132 -10.64 10.80 -6.35
C TYR A 132 -10.14 11.89 -5.37
N ALA A 133 -9.22 11.55 -4.47
CA ALA A 133 -8.63 12.50 -3.53
C ALA A 133 -7.95 13.68 -4.25
N ALA A 134 -7.14 13.39 -5.30
CA ALA A 134 -6.38 14.40 -6.02
C ALA A 134 -7.26 15.31 -6.91
N THR A 135 -8.41 14.85 -7.38
CA THR A 135 -9.22 15.59 -8.38
C THR A 135 -10.63 15.95 -7.94
N GLY A 136 -11.18 15.25 -6.94
CA GLY A 136 -12.59 15.32 -6.56
C GLY A 136 -13.55 14.68 -7.58
N SER A 137 -13.04 13.85 -8.50
CA SER A 137 -13.86 13.25 -9.56
C SER A 137 -14.69 12.08 -9.03
N GLU A 138 -16.00 12.27 -8.93
CA GLU A 138 -16.97 11.25 -8.50
C GLU A 138 -16.94 9.98 -9.35
N LEU A 139 -16.52 10.07 -10.61
CA LEU A 139 -16.34 8.90 -11.48
C LEU A 139 -15.44 7.85 -10.82
N PHE A 140 -14.30 8.28 -10.25
CA PHE A 140 -13.33 7.35 -9.65
C PHE A 140 -13.82 6.82 -8.32
N LYS A 141 -14.54 7.63 -7.53
CA LYS A 141 -15.24 7.15 -6.35
C LYS A 141 -16.23 6.04 -6.70
N HIS A 142 -17.10 6.26 -7.67
CA HIS A 142 -18.08 5.27 -8.12
C HIS A 142 -17.43 3.99 -8.67
N LYS A 143 -16.33 4.11 -9.42
CA LYS A 143 -15.60 2.93 -9.91
C LYS A 143 -14.99 2.14 -8.74
N GLY A 144 -14.40 2.82 -7.76
CA GLY A 144 -13.89 2.21 -6.54
C GLY A 144 -14.97 1.50 -5.74
N ASP A 145 -16.09 2.18 -5.48
CA ASP A 145 -17.24 1.64 -4.74
C ASP A 145 -17.84 0.41 -5.44
N SER A 146 -17.96 0.45 -6.77
CA SER A 146 -18.45 -0.68 -7.57
C SER A 146 -17.50 -1.88 -7.50
N LEU A 147 -16.19 -1.63 -7.60
CA LEU A 147 -15.16 -2.66 -7.52
C LEU A 147 -15.13 -3.30 -6.12
N VAL A 148 -15.19 -2.51 -5.06
CA VAL A 148 -15.28 -2.98 -3.67
C VAL A 148 -16.55 -3.83 -3.46
N SER A 149 -17.68 -3.40 -4.01
CA SER A 149 -18.94 -4.16 -3.91
C SER A 149 -18.87 -5.54 -4.59
N GLY A 150 -18.25 -5.61 -5.78
CA GLY A 150 -18.03 -6.89 -6.47
C GLY A 150 -17.04 -7.80 -5.72
N LEU A 151 -15.99 -7.23 -5.11
CA LEU A 151 -15.05 -8.00 -4.29
C LEU A 151 -15.70 -8.52 -3.00
N ALA A 152 -16.64 -7.77 -2.40
CA ALA A 152 -17.44 -8.24 -1.26
C ALA A 152 -18.32 -9.45 -1.63
N GLU A 153 -18.96 -9.42 -2.80
CA GLU A 153 -19.71 -10.55 -3.36
C GLU A 153 -18.84 -11.81 -3.46
N VAL A 154 -17.65 -11.66 -4.06
CA VAL A 154 -16.65 -12.73 -4.21
C VAL A 154 -16.21 -13.29 -2.84
N GLN A 155 -15.83 -12.42 -1.89
CA GLN A 155 -15.40 -12.85 -0.56
C GLN A 155 -16.50 -13.59 0.19
N ASN A 156 -17.74 -13.13 0.08
CA ASN A 156 -18.90 -13.80 0.69
C ASN A 156 -19.15 -15.19 0.07
N ALA A 157 -18.98 -15.33 -1.25
CA ALA A 157 -19.12 -16.62 -1.93
C ALA A 157 -18.02 -17.62 -1.54
N LEU A 158 -16.77 -17.14 -1.32
CA LEU A 158 -15.68 -17.98 -0.83
C LEU A 158 -15.86 -18.40 0.65
N GLY A 159 -16.54 -17.60 1.46
CA GLY A 159 -17.10 -17.94 2.76
C GLY A 159 -16.16 -17.97 3.96
N ASN A 160 -14.82 -17.95 3.76
CA ASN A 160 -13.83 -18.10 4.84
C ASN A 160 -13.00 -16.84 5.13
N GLY A 161 -13.35 -15.70 4.52
CA GLY A 161 -12.60 -14.44 4.61
C GLY A 161 -11.48 -14.28 3.57
N TYR A 162 -11.07 -15.35 2.89
CA TYR A 162 -10.15 -15.29 1.75
C TYR A 162 -10.73 -14.47 0.60
N LEU A 163 -9.87 -13.74 -0.10
CA LEU A 163 -10.22 -12.98 -1.31
C LEU A 163 -9.04 -12.97 -2.26
N SER A 164 -9.18 -13.55 -3.43
CA SER A 164 -8.22 -13.44 -4.53
C SER A 164 -8.83 -13.83 -5.87
N ALA A 165 -8.13 -13.52 -6.96
CA ALA A 165 -8.45 -13.97 -8.31
C ALA A 165 -8.01 -15.43 -8.61
N TYR A 166 -7.38 -16.10 -7.64
CA TYR A 166 -6.88 -17.47 -7.75
C TYR A 166 -7.28 -18.29 -6.51
N PRO A 167 -7.31 -19.64 -6.63
CA PRO A 167 -7.65 -20.51 -5.53
C PRO A 167 -6.69 -20.39 -4.35
N GLU A 168 -7.19 -20.55 -3.13
CA GLU A 168 -6.38 -20.56 -1.90
C GLU A 168 -5.25 -21.60 -1.95
N GLU A 169 -5.35 -22.59 -2.82
CA GLU A 169 -4.32 -23.60 -3.05
C GLU A 169 -2.95 -23.00 -3.45
N LEU A 170 -2.90 -21.84 -4.13
CA LEU A 170 -1.64 -21.18 -4.43
C LEU A 170 -0.92 -20.72 -3.14
N ILE A 171 -1.67 -20.26 -2.14
CA ILE A 171 -1.13 -19.95 -0.81
C ILE A 171 -0.66 -21.22 -0.10
N ASN A 172 -1.44 -22.31 -0.17
CA ASN A 172 -1.06 -23.58 0.43
C ASN A 172 0.23 -24.14 -0.21
N ARG A 173 0.39 -24.02 -1.54
CA ARG A 173 1.61 -24.39 -2.25
C ARG A 173 2.82 -23.61 -1.74
N ASN A 174 2.69 -22.29 -1.59
CA ASN A 174 3.74 -21.44 -1.05
C ASN A 174 4.12 -21.85 0.39
N ILE A 175 3.15 -22.11 1.27
CA ILE A 175 3.40 -22.59 2.64
C ILE A 175 4.15 -23.93 2.64
N ARG A 176 3.76 -24.86 1.78
CA ARG A 176 4.48 -26.15 1.64
C ARG A 176 5.85 -26.01 0.96
N GLY A 177 6.17 -24.83 0.43
CA GLY A 177 7.40 -24.54 -0.32
C GLY A 177 7.42 -25.19 -1.70
N THR A 178 6.26 -25.48 -2.26
CA THR A 178 6.10 -25.86 -3.67
C THR A 178 6.14 -24.61 -4.54
N SER A 179 6.71 -24.75 -5.75
CA SER A 179 6.82 -23.63 -6.68
C SER A 179 5.46 -22.98 -6.98
N VAL A 180 5.42 -21.68 -6.87
CA VAL A 180 4.28 -20.80 -7.18
C VAL A 180 4.79 -19.39 -7.37
N TRP A 181 4.20 -18.63 -8.28
CA TRP A 181 4.64 -17.26 -8.53
C TRP A 181 3.92 -16.24 -7.63
N ALA A 182 4.63 -15.73 -6.63
CA ALA A 182 4.34 -14.54 -5.82
C ALA A 182 2.89 -14.34 -5.34
N PRO A 183 2.21 -15.34 -4.71
CA PRO A 183 0.81 -15.19 -4.34
C PRO A 183 0.59 -14.11 -3.27
N TRP A 184 1.52 -13.93 -2.32
CA TRP A 184 1.43 -12.88 -1.31
C TRP A 184 1.64 -11.48 -1.88
N TYR A 185 2.35 -11.34 -3.01
CA TYR A 185 2.43 -10.07 -3.75
C TYR A 185 1.07 -9.63 -4.28
N THR A 186 0.31 -10.53 -4.88
CA THR A 186 -1.07 -10.22 -5.33
C THR A 186 -1.96 -9.82 -4.16
N LEU A 187 -1.90 -10.57 -3.05
CA LEU A 187 -2.66 -10.22 -1.83
C LEU A 187 -2.22 -8.85 -1.27
N HIS A 188 -0.92 -8.54 -1.29
CA HIS A 188 -0.44 -7.21 -0.89
C HIS A 188 -1.17 -6.10 -1.65
N LYS A 189 -1.30 -6.21 -2.97
CA LYS A 189 -1.98 -5.18 -3.78
C LYS A 189 -3.45 -5.04 -3.42
N LEU A 190 -4.12 -6.15 -3.10
CA LEU A 190 -5.51 -6.13 -2.63
C LEU A 190 -5.63 -5.50 -1.24
N PHE A 191 -4.74 -5.86 -0.29
CA PHE A 191 -4.70 -5.24 1.03
C PHE A 191 -4.51 -3.73 0.93
N SER A 192 -3.49 -3.27 0.20
CA SER A 192 -3.20 -1.85 0.02
C SER A 192 -4.38 -1.13 -0.64
N GLY A 193 -4.91 -1.70 -1.74
CA GLY A 193 -6.00 -1.07 -2.49
C GLY A 193 -7.30 -0.93 -1.68
N LEU A 194 -7.64 -1.92 -0.85
CA LEU A 194 -8.81 -1.85 0.03
C LEU A 194 -8.59 -0.84 1.18
N ILE A 195 -7.38 -0.77 1.74
CA ILE A 195 -7.02 0.25 2.73
C ILE A 195 -7.14 1.65 2.11
N ASP A 196 -6.65 1.85 0.89
CA ASP A 196 -6.73 3.12 0.18
C ASP A 196 -8.18 3.54 -0.11
N GLN A 197 -9.05 2.60 -0.48
CA GLN A 197 -10.48 2.87 -0.65
C GLN A 197 -11.13 3.33 0.66
N TYR A 198 -10.75 2.74 1.80
CA TYR A 198 -11.20 3.21 3.10
C TYR A 198 -10.68 4.62 3.41
N LEU A 199 -9.38 4.86 3.21
CA LEU A 199 -8.73 6.12 3.59
C LEU A 199 -9.15 7.28 2.69
N TYR A 200 -9.13 7.11 1.38
CA TYR A 200 -9.30 8.19 0.40
C TYR A 200 -10.73 8.35 -0.13
N SER A 201 -11.55 7.30 -0.08
CA SER A 201 -12.93 7.30 -0.59
C SER A 201 -13.99 7.10 0.50
N ASP A 202 -13.62 7.01 1.77
CA ASP A 202 -14.51 6.75 2.92
C ASP A 202 -15.31 5.45 2.80
N ASN A 203 -14.80 4.44 2.06
CA ASN A 203 -15.50 3.20 1.80
C ASN A 203 -15.38 2.22 2.98
N GLN A 204 -16.38 2.21 3.87
CA GLN A 204 -16.41 1.33 5.05
C GLN A 204 -16.44 -0.15 4.70
N LYS A 205 -17.08 -0.52 3.58
CA LYS A 205 -17.11 -1.91 3.09
C LYS A 205 -15.72 -2.41 2.72
N ALA A 206 -14.83 -1.54 2.21
CA ALA A 206 -13.44 -1.89 1.95
C ALA A 206 -12.69 -2.27 3.24
N LEU A 207 -12.93 -1.54 4.35
CA LEU A 207 -12.37 -1.89 5.66
C LEU A 207 -12.90 -3.24 6.16
N GLU A 208 -14.20 -3.53 6.00
CA GLU A 208 -14.80 -4.81 6.37
C GLU A 208 -14.18 -5.98 5.60
N ILE A 209 -13.96 -5.82 4.29
CA ILE A 209 -13.35 -6.84 3.44
C ILE A 209 -11.90 -7.09 3.87
N VAL A 210 -11.10 -6.03 4.01
CA VAL A 210 -9.67 -6.16 4.31
C VAL A 210 -9.41 -6.71 5.70
N THR A 211 -10.27 -6.40 6.68
CA THR A 211 -10.17 -7.00 8.03
C THR A 211 -10.48 -8.49 7.99
N ARG A 212 -11.52 -8.94 7.26
CA ARG A 212 -11.80 -10.37 7.08
C ARG A 212 -10.65 -11.10 6.36
N MET A 213 -10.03 -10.47 5.36
CA MET A 213 -8.81 -11.01 4.72
C MET A 213 -7.66 -11.16 5.72
N ALA A 214 -7.45 -10.17 6.57
CA ALA A 214 -6.37 -10.19 7.58
C ALA A 214 -6.64 -11.24 8.66
N ASP A 215 -7.88 -11.40 9.10
CA ASP A 215 -8.28 -12.47 10.03
C ASP A 215 -8.04 -13.86 9.42
N TRP A 216 -8.41 -14.07 8.15
CA TRP A 216 -8.08 -15.28 7.42
C TRP A 216 -6.55 -15.52 7.38
N ALA A 217 -5.77 -14.49 7.01
CA ALA A 217 -4.32 -14.60 6.98
C ALA A 217 -3.72 -14.95 8.36
N TYR A 218 -4.21 -14.32 9.42
CA TYR A 218 -3.77 -14.60 10.78
C TYR A 218 -4.01 -16.05 11.17
N HIS A 219 -5.24 -16.57 10.97
CA HIS A 219 -5.55 -17.96 11.31
C HIS A 219 -4.76 -18.96 10.46
N LYS A 220 -4.48 -18.62 9.21
CA LYS A 220 -3.68 -19.43 8.28
C LYS A 220 -2.22 -19.51 8.68
N LEU A 221 -1.62 -18.39 9.11
CA LEU A 221 -0.18 -18.26 9.34
C LEU A 221 0.22 -18.52 10.80
N LYS A 222 -0.69 -18.28 11.76
CA LYS A 222 -0.40 -18.45 13.19
C LYS A 222 0.13 -19.82 13.60
N PRO A 223 -0.35 -20.95 13.01
CA PRO A 223 0.14 -22.27 13.36
C PRO A 223 1.52 -22.64 12.80
N LEU A 224 2.09 -21.82 11.88
CA LEU A 224 3.33 -22.16 11.19
C LEU A 224 4.53 -22.00 12.12
N ASP A 225 5.45 -22.96 12.05
CA ASP A 225 6.73 -22.87 12.70
C ASP A 225 7.71 -21.95 11.96
N GLU A 226 8.80 -21.59 12.61
CA GLU A 226 9.78 -20.65 12.07
C GLU A 226 10.48 -21.17 10.81
N VAL A 227 10.69 -22.48 10.67
CA VAL A 227 11.32 -23.09 9.49
C VAL A 227 10.40 -22.92 8.27
N THR A 228 9.13 -23.24 8.43
CA THR A 228 8.11 -23.07 7.40
C THR A 228 7.93 -21.60 7.04
N ARG A 229 7.85 -20.70 8.03
CA ARG A 229 7.79 -19.25 7.82
C ARG A 229 8.95 -18.76 6.96
N ARG A 230 10.19 -19.04 7.34
CA ARG A 230 11.38 -18.60 6.60
C ARG A 230 11.40 -19.12 5.16
N LYS A 231 10.98 -20.34 4.94
CA LYS A 231 10.89 -20.92 3.60
C LYS A 231 9.83 -20.21 2.76
N MET A 232 8.66 -19.95 3.35
CA MET A 232 7.54 -19.28 2.69
C MET A 232 7.88 -17.85 2.26
N ILE A 233 8.49 -17.04 3.15
CA ILE A 233 8.77 -15.61 2.89
C ILE A 233 9.95 -15.36 1.94
N ARG A 234 10.68 -16.40 1.51
CA ARG A 234 11.65 -16.28 0.40
C ARG A 234 10.96 -16.03 -0.92
N ASN A 235 9.72 -16.48 -1.07
CA ASN A 235 8.88 -16.09 -2.19
C ASN A 235 8.51 -14.61 -2.09
N GLU A 236 8.33 -13.94 -3.21
CA GLU A 236 8.01 -12.53 -3.26
C GLU A 236 6.65 -12.24 -2.61
N PHE A 237 6.61 -11.28 -1.68
CA PHE A 237 5.40 -10.85 -0.99
C PHE A 237 5.17 -9.31 -1.08
N GLY A 238 6.02 -8.60 -1.83
CA GLY A 238 5.95 -7.13 -1.94
C GLY A 238 6.14 -6.45 -0.60
N GLY A 239 5.27 -5.49 -0.29
CA GLY A 239 5.23 -4.74 0.97
C GLY A 239 4.03 -5.10 1.86
N ILE A 240 3.57 -6.34 1.85
CA ILE A 240 2.38 -6.75 2.63
C ILE A 240 2.53 -6.48 4.13
N ASN A 241 3.75 -6.52 4.65
CA ASN A 241 4.08 -6.17 6.02
C ASN A 241 3.74 -4.70 6.35
N GLU A 242 3.99 -3.76 5.43
CA GLU A 242 3.55 -2.37 5.59
C GLU A 242 2.02 -2.26 5.60
N SER A 243 1.32 -2.96 4.71
CA SER A 243 -0.15 -2.97 4.69
C SER A 243 -0.73 -3.48 6.01
N PHE A 244 -0.11 -4.47 6.64
CA PHE A 244 -0.55 -4.95 7.96
C PHE A 244 -0.24 -3.94 9.08
N TYR A 245 0.87 -3.22 9.03
CA TYR A 245 1.11 -2.11 9.97
C TYR A 245 0.08 -0.99 9.79
N ASN A 246 -0.28 -0.65 8.55
CA ASN A 246 -1.32 0.33 8.27
C ASN A 246 -2.70 -0.14 8.78
N LEU A 247 -3.04 -1.41 8.60
CA LEU A 247 -4.28 -1.98 9.12
C LEU A 247 -4.29 -2.03 10.66
N TYR A 248 -3.14 -2.31 11.29
CA TYR A 248 -2.96 -2.17 12.74
C TYR A 248 -3.21 -0.73 13.19
N ALA A 249 -2.65 0.25 12.51
CA ALA A 249 -2.88 1.66 12.83
C ALA A 249 -4.36 2.03 12.75
N ILE A 250 -5.08 1.56 11.73
CA ILE A 250 -6.51 1.82 11.52
C ILE A 250 -7.37 1.13 12.60
N THR A 251 -7.09 -0.12 12.92
CA THR A 251 -7.98 -0.95 13.74
C THR A 251 -7.57 -1.07 15.21
N GLY A 252 -6.28 -0.85 15.53
CA GLY A 252 -5.69 -1.11 16.83
C GLY A 252 -5.55 -2.60 17.18
N ASP A 253 -5.81 -3.51 16.25
CA ASP A 253 -5.77 -4.95 16.49
C ASP A 253 -4.35 -5.51 16.40
N GLU A 254 -3.82 -6.01 17.51
CA GLU A 254 -2.46 -6.55 17.65
C GLU A 254 -2.20 -7.78 16.76
N ARG A 255 -3.23 -8.48 16.29
CA ARG A 255 -3.10 -9.59 15.32
C ARG A 255 -2.50 -9.10 14.02
N TYR A 256 -2.84 -7.88 13.57
CA TYR A 256 -2.30 -7.32 12.33
C TYR A 256 -0.87 -6.81 12.49
N ARG A 257 -0.50 -6.31 13.67
CA ARG A 257 0.91 -6.06 13.99
C ARG A 257 1.73 -7.35 14.01
N TRP A 258 1.16 -8.43 14.55
CA TRP A 258 1.79 -9.74 14.49
C TRP A 258 2.00 -10.21 13.04
N LEU A 259 0.99 -10.05 12.16
CA LEU A 259 1.12 -10.35 10.73
C LEU A 259 2.22 -9.53 10.06
N ALA A 260 2.32 -8.24 10.35
CA ALA A 260 3.38 -7.39 9.83
C ALA A 260 4.77 -7.94 10.18
N ARG A 261 4.97 -8.34 11.44
CA ARG A 261 6.21 -8.95 11.94
C ARG A 261 6.44 -10.36 11.38
N PHE A 262 5.39 -11.12 11.10
CA PHE A 262 5.50 -12.44 10.47
C PHE A 262 6.20 -12.35 9.10
N PHE A 263 5.95 -11.30 8.34
CA PHE A 263 6.60 -11.04 7.04
C PHE A 263 7.96 -10.33 7.15
N TYR A 264 8.58 -10.27 8.33
CA TYR A 264 9.95 -9.80 8.49
C TYR A 264 10.92 -10.78 7.80
N HIS A 265 11.57 -10.32 6.71
CA HIS A 265 12.44 -11.16 5.89
C HIS A 265 13.88 -11.10 6.39
N ASN A 266 14.24 -11.96 7.33
CA ASN A 266 15.54 -11.99 7.99
C ASN A 266 16.73 -11.90 7.04
N GLU A 267 16.77 -12.71 5.97
CA GLU A 267 17.87 -12.77 5.01
C GLU A 267 18.11 -11.43 4.27
N VAL A 268 17.11 -10.54 4.28
CA VAL A 268 17.13 -9.25 3.60
C VAL A 268 17.33 -8.10 4.58
N ILE A 269 16.68 -8.16 5.74
CA ILE A 269 16.61 -7.05 6.70
C ILE A 269 17.73 -7.14 7.74
N ASP A 270 18.13 -8.34 8.19
CA ASP A 270 19.17 -8.48 9.21
C ASP A 270 20.50 -7.84 8.79
N PRO A 271 20.99 -7.96 7.52
CA PRO A 271 22.18 -7.22 7.08
C PRO A 271 22.07 -5.71 7.26
N LEU A 272 20.90 -5.12 6.97
CA LEU A 272 20.68 -3.68 7.16
C LEU A 272 20.68 -3.29 8.64
N LYS A 273 20.15 -4.14 9.51
CA LYS A 273 20.19 -3.96 10.96
C LYS A 273 21.63 -3.97 11.48
N GLU A 274 22.51 -4.79 10.88
CA GLU A 274 23.95 -4.84 11.14
C GLU A 274 24.73 -3.70 10.46
N LEU A 275 24.06 -2.75 9.81
CA LEU A 275 24.63 -1.66 9.03
C LEU A 275 25.58 -2.17 7.91
N ARG A 276 25.25 -3.28 7.31
CA ARG A 276 26.01 -3.93 6.26
C ARG A 276 25.31 -3.75 4.90
N ASP A 277 26.06 -3.20 3.94
CA ASP A 277 25.60 -3.09 2.56
C ASP A 277 25.69 -4.45 1.85
N ASP A 278 24.54 -5.11 1.76
CA ASP A 278 24.37 -6.39 1.05
C ASP A 278 23.34 -6.25 -0.09
N LEU A 279 23.23 -5.05 -0.68
CA LEU A 279 22.26 -4.76 -1.74
C LEU A 279 22.66 -5.32 -3.09
N GLY A 280 23.94 -5.41 -3.38
CA GLY A 280 24.47 -5.85 -4.68
C GLY A 280 23.80 -7.12 -5.17
N THR A 281 23.30 -7.11 -6.40
CA THR A 281 22.56 -8.22 -7.06
C THR A 281 21.17 -8.55 -6.50
N LYS A 282 20.68 -7.88 -5.45
CA LYS A 282 19.33 -8.05 -4.95
C LYS A 282 18.32 -7.38 -5.89
N HIS A 283 17.16 -8.02 -6.08
CA HIS A 283 16.09 -7.48 -6.91
C HIS A 283 15.46 -6.24 -6.26
N THR A 284 15.64 -5.08 -6.86
CA THR A 284 15.32 -3.76 -6.29
C THR A 284 13.84 -3.65 -5.93
N ASN A 285 12.96 -4.00 -6.88
CA ASN A 285 11.52 -3.90 -6.72
C ASN A 285 10.98 -4.76 -5.56
N THR A 286 11.55 -5.95 -5.32
CA THR A 286 11.12 -6.80 -4.19
C THR A 286 11.73 -6.38 -2.87
N PHE A 287 12.84 -5.63 -2.90
CA PHE A 287 13.58 -5.26 -1.70
C PHE A 287 13.03 -4.00 -1.02
N ILE A 288 12.85 -2.92 -1.78
CA ILE A 288 12.42 -1.60 -1.26
C ILE A 288 11.15 -1.70 -0.40
N PRO A 289 10.08 -2.37 -0.84
CA PRO A 289 8.84 -2.42 -0.06
C PRO A 289 8.99 -3.07 1.33
N LYS A 290 9.96 -3.98 1.49
CA LYS A 290 10.22 -4.63 2.79
C LYS A 290 10.80 -3.65 3.81
N VAL A 291 11.62 -2.70 3.36
CA VAL A 291 12.19 -1.67 4.22
C VAL A 291 11.18 -0.58 4.56
N LEU A 292 10.21 -0.29 3.68
CA LEU A 292 9.10 0.62 3.99
C LEU A 292 8.33 0.17 5.24
N ALA A 293 8.14 -1.14 5.40
CA ALA A 293 7.49 -1.67 6.60
C ALA A 293 8.28 -1.42 7.88
N GLU A 294 9.62 -1.44 7.82
CA GLU A 294 10.44 -1.13 8.99
C GLU A 294 10.36 0.37 9.33
N ALA A 295 10.38 1.25 8.32
CA ALA A 295 10.12 2.67 8.56
C ALA A 295 8.74 2.87 9.20
N ARG A 296 7.71 2.16 8.72
CA ARG A 296 6.36 2.23 9.29
C ARG A 296 6.30 1.66 10.71
N ASN A 297 7.05 0.58 11.01
CA ASN A 297 7.19 0.06 12.38
C ASN A 297 7.75 1.14 13.31
N TYR A 298 8.83 1.82 12.90
CA TYR A 298 9.38 2.93 13.70
C TYR A 298 8.35 4.03 13.96
N GLU A 299 7.62 4.46 12.95
CA GLU A 299 6.60 5.50 13.11
C GLU A 299 5.53 5.15 14.16
N LEU A 300 5.17 3.88 14.27
CA LEU A 300 4.11 3.40 15.17
C LEU A 300 4.61 2.98 16.57
N THR A 301 5.90 2.71 16.73
CA THR A 301 6.42 2.06 17.94
C THR A 301 7.70 2.71 18.52
N GLU A 302 8.30 3.66 17.80
CA GLU A 302 9.62 4.23 18.10
C GLU A 302 10.74 3.16 18.21
N ASP A 303 10.61 2.04 17.49
CA ASP A 303 11.62 0.99 17.44
C ASP A 303 12.92 1.51 16.79
N GLU A 304 13.95 1.71 17.60
CA GLU A 304 15.20 2.30 17.17
C GLU A 304 16.00 1.44 16.19
N ASP A 305 15.85 0.12 16.23
CA ASP A 305 16.46 -0.77 15.25
C ASP A 305 15.84 -0.55 13.87
N SER A 306 14.52 -0.46 13.79
CA SER A 306 13.78 -0.14 12.57
C SER A 306 14.16 1.24 12.01
N ARG A 307 14.35 2.25 12.86
CA ARG A 307 14.83 3.58 12.47
C ARG A 307 16.24 3.52 11.86
N LYS A 308 17.16 2.86 12.56
CA LYS A 308 18.56 2.77 12.12
C LYS A 308 18.68 2.03 10.80
N LEU A 309 18.02 0.87 10.66
CA LEU A 309 18.11 0.09 9.44
C LEU A 309 17.47 0.78 8.22
N SER A 310 16.32 1.43 8.39
CA SER A 310 15.67 2.14 7.28
C SER A 310 16.46 3.39 6.89
N GLY A 311 17.03 4.13 7.84
CA GLY A 311 17.96 5.24 7.57
C GLY A 311 19.23 4.78 6.89
N PHE A 312 19.87 3.70 7.37
CA PHE A 312 21.03 3.10 6.73
C PHE A 312 20.73 2.67 5.29
N PHE A 313 19.61 2.00 5.07
CA PHE A 313 19.17 1.63 3.72
C PHE A 313 19.02 2.84 2.81
N TRP A 314 18.33 3.90 3.27
CA TRP A 314 18.15 5.12 2.50
C TRP A 314 19.47 5.72 2.04
N HIS A 315 20.41 5.96 2.97
CA HIS A 315 21.72 6.51 2.65
C HIS A 315 22.54 5.58 1.73
N THR A 316 22.56 4.28 2.03
CA THR A 316 23.27 3.30 1.21
C THR A 316 22.72 3.27 -0.22
N MET A 317 21.38 3.26 -0.38
CA MET A 317 20.75 3.25 -1.69
C MET A 317 21.06 4.53 -2.47
N ILE A 318 20.86 5.71 -1.87
CA ILE A 318 21.05 6.99 -2.55
C ILE A 318 22.52 7.25 -2.87
N ASP A 319 23.41 7.02 -1.91
CA ASP A 319 24.82 7.45 -2.02
C ASP A 319 25.68 6.44 -2.80
N ARG A 320 25.26 5.15 -2.87
CA ARG A 320 26.10 4.09 -3.43
C ARG A 320 25.46 3.29 -4.57
N HIS A 321 24.12 3.23 -4.64
CA HIS A 321 23.40 2.39 -5.60
C HIS A 321 22.43 3.18 -6.50
N THR A 322 22.58 4.50 -6.58
CA THR A 322 21.71 5.34 -7.42
C THR A 322 22.52 6.05 -8.49
N PHE A 323 22.10 5.95 -9.75
CA PHE A 323 22.64 6.71 -10.87
C PHE A 323 22.21 8.18 -10.79
N ALA A 324 22.96 9.08 -11.40
CA ALA A 324 22.66 10.51 -11.44
C ALA A 324 21.21 10.87 -11.86
N PRO A 325 20.55 10.18 -12.81
CA PRO A 325 19.15 10.44 -13.15
C PRO A 325 18.13 9.88 -12.13
N GLY A 326 18.58 9.23 -11.04
CA GLY A 326 17.71 8.79 -9.94
C GLY A 326 17.29 7.32 -9.97
N CYS A 327 17.69 6.53 -10.97
CA CYS A 327 17.41 5.08 -10.96
C CYS A 327 18.47 4.32 -10.16
N SER A 328 18.07 3.22 -9.52
CA SER A 328 18.91 2.42 -8.60
C SER A 328 19.08 0.96 -9.05
N SER A 329 18.66 0.61 -10.26
CA SER A 329 18.75 -0.78 -10.74
C SER A 329 19.29 -0.88 -12.17
N ASP A 330 20.01 -1.98 -12.42
CA ASP A 330 20.30 -2.52 -13.74
C ASP A 330 19.57 -3.86 -13.89
N LYS A 331 18.74 -4.00 -14.94
CA LYS A 331 17.91 -5.22 -15.15
C LYS A 331 17.17 -5.65 -13.88
N GLU A 332 16.50 -4.68 -13.24
CA GLU A 332 15.71 -4.84 -12.01
C GLU A 332 16.50 -5.15 -10.73
N HIS A 333 17.83 -5.23 -10.77
CA HIS A 333 18.68 -5.55 -9.61
C HIS A 333 19.59 -4.38 -9.25
N TYR A 334 19.92 -4.25 -7.97
CA TYR A 334 20.98 -3.35 -7.55
C TYR A 334 22.30 -3.79 -8.18
N PHE A 335 23.04 -2.84 -8.72
CA PHE A 335 24.39 -3.10 -9.22
C PHE A 335 25.41 -3.14 -8.06
N ASP A 336 26.52 -3.81 -8.30
CA ASP A 336 27.68 -3.79 -7.40
C ASP A 336 28.40 -2.43 -7.53
N PRO A 337 28.46 -1.58 -6.47
CA PRO A 337 29.14 -0.28 -6.54
C PRO A 337 30.61 -0.37 -6.97
N ALA A 338 31.29 -1.47 -6.67
CA ALA A 338 32.66 -1.71 -7.11
C ALA A 338 32.80 -1.95 -8.63
N ARG A 339 31.68 -2.17 -9.33
CA ARG A 339 31.63 -2.42 -10.77
C ARG A 339 30.84 -1.35 -11.52
N PHE A 340 30.59 -0.22 -10.92
CA PHE A 340 29.76 0.88 -11.46
C PHE A 340 30.16 1.28 -12.90
N SER A 341 31.47 1.31 -13.20
CA SER A 341 32.00 1.67 -14.53
C SER A 341 31.71 0.63 -15.62
N LYS A 342 31.13 -0.52 -15.29
CA LYS A 342 30.78 -1.60 -16.24
C LYS A 342 29.32 -1.62 -16.60
N HIS A 343 28.52 -0.73 -16.05
CA HIS A 343 27.09 -0.53 -16.27
C HIS A 343 26.86 0.89 -16.81
#